data_664d7264566c8e0b1d9203f98c9d09ff
#
_entry.id   664d7264566c8e0b1d9203f98c9d09ff
#
_cell.length_a   1.000
_cell.length_b   1.000
_cell.length_c   1.000
_cell.angle_alpha   90.00
_cell.angle_beta   90.00
_cell.angle_gamma   90.00
#
_symmetry.space_group_name_H-M   'P 1'
#
loop_
_entity.id
_entity.type
_entity.pdbx_description
1 polymer ?
#
loop_
_entity_poly.entity_id
_entity_poly.type
_entity_poly.pdbx_seq_one_letter_code
_entity_poly.pdbx_strand_id
1 'polypeptide(L)'
;MALSEFPRLGVDPFAELRRMQSEMNRLFSGYSTTAARDFPPINIWLGENSVVVTSELPGVTRDEVDLNLQEDVLTLGGKREPKAQQENVSWQRRERAYGTFSRAVQLPFRVDPDKVQARFNNGILEIELQRLEADRPKKIEIRAA
;
A
#
# COMPACT_ATOMS: atom_id res chain seq x y z
N MET A 1 -37.48 -38.80 48.29
CA MET A 1 -37.87 -38.27 46.98
C MET A 1 -36.74 -37.36 46.50
N ALA A 2 -36.00 -37.84 45.55
CA ALA A 2 -34.88 -37.08 44.97
C ALA A 2 -35.42 -36.15 43.89
N LEU A 3 -35.24 -34.84 44.06
CA LEU A 3 -35.47 -33.86 43.03
C LEU A 3 -34.24 -33.81 42.14
N SER A 4 -34.39 -34.27 40.91
CA SER A 4 -33.38 -34.29 39.85
C SER A 4 -32.86 -32.91 39.55
N GLU A 5 -31.57 -32.72 39.73
CA GLU A 5 -30.81 -31.60 39.23
C GLU A 5 -30.81 -31.63 37.69
N PHE A 6 -31.45 -30.62 37.09
CA PHE A 6 -31.26 -30.33 35.67
C PHE A 6 -29.93 -29.52 35.49
N PRO A 7 -29.01 -29.98 34.68
CA PRO A 7 -27.83 -29.16 34.35
C PRO A 7 -28.31 -27.97 33.53
N ARG A 8 -28.20 -26.76 34.09
CA ARG A 8 -28.32 -25.50 33.35
C ARG A 8 -27.18 -25.43 32.36
N LEU A 9 -27.42 -25.81 31.11
CA LEU A 9 -26.61 -25.39 29.98
C LEU A 9 -26.74 -23.87 29.86
N GLY A 10 -25.79 -23.17 30.47
CA GLY A 10 -25.69 -21.73 30.39
C GLY A 10 -25.12 -21.32 29.02
N VAL A 11 -25.94 -21.47 27.99
CA VAL A 11 -25.66 -20.80 26.72
C VAL A 11 -26.18 -19.38 26.90
N ASP A 12 -25.27 -18.43 27.09
CA ASP A 12 -25.59 -17.02 27.12
C ASP A 12 -25.90 -16.56 25.68
N PRO A 13 -27.19 -16.36 25.29
CA PRO A 13 -27.57 -16.01 23.93
C PRO A 13 -27.02 -14.64 23.52
N PHE A 14 -26.58 -13.82 24.47
CA PHE A 14 -25.97 -12.52 24.24
C PHE A 14 -24.45 -12.60 24.03
N ALA A 15 -23.81 -13.73 24.36
CA ALA A 15 -22.37 -13.91 24.12
C ALA A 15 -22.05 -14.02 22.62
N GLU A 16 -22.89 -14.67 21.84
CA GLU A 16 -22.77 -14.73 20.39
C GLU A 16 -23.05 -13.39 19.73
N LEU A 17 -24.05 -12.65 20.22
CA LEU A 17 -24.36 -11.32 19.71
C LEU A 17 -23.20 -10.34 19.97
N ARG A 18 -22.57 -10.43 21.14
CA ARG A 18 -21.38 -9.63 21.48
C ARG A 18 -20.16 -10.02 20.62
N ARG A 19 -19.99 -11.31 20.32
CA ARG A 19 -18.96 -11.77 19.37
C ARG A 19 -19.20 -11.23 17.95
N MET A 20 -20.39 -11.35 17.42
CA MET A 20 -20.76 -10.79 16.12
C MET A 20 -20.56 -9.27 16.07
N GLN A 21 -20.93 -8.57 17.14
CA GLN A 21 -20.75 -7.11 17.21
C GLN A 21 -19.26 -6.72 17.28
N SER A 22 -18.44 -7.51 17.99
CA SER A 22 -16.98 -7.27 18.04
C SER A 22 -16.29 -7.62 16.73
N GLU A 23 -16.74 -8.64 16.02
CA GLU A 23 -16.24 -8.98 14.67
C GLU A 23 -16.67 -7.94 13.64
N MET A 24 -17.91 -7.47 13.70
CA MET A 24 -18.38 -6.38 12.85
C MET A 24 -17.62 -5.08 13.12
N ASN A 25 -17.42 -4.70 14.38
CA ASN A 25 -16.58 -3.54 14.73
C ASN A 25 -15.14 -3.69 14.27
N ARG A 26 -14.59 -4.91 14.28
CA ARG A 26 -13.25 -5.21 13.77
C ARG A 26 -13.18 -5.08 12.26
N LEU A 27 -14.21 -5.49 11.53
CA LEU A 27 -14.34 -5.30 10.09
C LEU A 27 -14.51 -3.82 9.72
N PHE A 28 -15.33 -3.08 10.47
CA PHE A 28 -15.52 -1.64 10.24
C PHE A 28 -14.35 -0.78 10.71
N SER A 29 -13.62 -1.16 11.76
CA SER A 29 -12.37 -0.46 12.15
C SER A 29 -11.26 -0.65 11.12
N GLY A 30 -11.28 -1.74 10.36
CA GLY A 30 -10.40 -1.94 9.20
C GLY A 30 -10.69 -0.98 8.05
N TYR A 31 -11.94 -0.54 7.87
CA TYR A 31 -12.33 0.37 6.78
C TYR A 31 -12.03 1.85 7.07
N SER A 32 -11.96 2.25 8.33
CA SER A 32 -11.74 3.67 8.69
C SER A 32 -10.27 4.12 8.71
N THR A 33 -9.32 3.19 8.65
CA THR A 33 -7.88 3.50 8.76
C THR A 33 -7.08 3.24 7.48
N THR A 34 -7.71 2.71 6.44
CA THR A 34 -7.01 2.31 5.20
C THR A 34 -6.58 3.53 4.38
N ALA A 35 -7.36 4.60 4.37
CA ALA A 35 -7.05 5.79 3.58
C ALA A 35 -5.78 6.55 4.05
N ALA A 36 -5.43 6.45 5.33
CA ALA A 36 -4.23 7.08 5.88
C ALA A 36 -2.98 6.17 5.78
N ARG A 37 -3.17 4.86 5.63
CA ARG A 37 -2.08 3.87 5.51
C ARG A 37 -1.59 3.70 4.08
N ASP A 38 -2.39 4.05 3.09
CA ASP A 38 -2.09 3.83 1.67
C ASP A 38 -1.60 5.09 0.95
N PHE A 39 -1.08 6.06 1.69
CA PHE A 39 -0.41 7.20 1.07
C PHE A 39 1.07 6.88 0.80
N PRO A 40 1.57 7.22 -0.38
CA PRO A 40 0.89 7.80 -1.53
C PRO A 40 0.10 6.75 -2.36
N PRO A 41 -0.94 7.17 -3.09
CA PRO A 41 -1.63 6.29 -4.04
C PRO A 41 -0.68 5.90 -5.17
N ILE A 42 -0.77 4.64 -5.61
CA ILE A 42 0.13 4.07 -6.61
C ILE A 42 -0.70 3.37 -7.69
N ASN A 43 -0.36 3.63 -8.96
CA ASN A 43 -0.82 2.84 -10.09
C ASN A 43 0.36 2.05 -10.68
N ILE A 44 0.09 0.84 -11.13
CA ILE A 44 1.08 -0.05 -11.73
C ILE A 44 0.58 -0.48 -13.10
N TRP A 45 1.39 -0.22 -14.11
CA TRP A 45 1.13 -0.61 -15.50
C TRP A 45 2.12 -1.68 -15.88
N LEU A 46 1.62 -2.81 -16.32
CA LEU A 46 2.43 -3.97 -16.68
C LEU A 46 2.55 -4.07 -18.20
N GLY A 47 3.78 -3.99 -18.69
CA GLY A 47 4.16 -4.34 -20.05
C GLY A 47 4.78 -5.74 -20.11
N GLU A 48 5.12 -6.20 -21.31
CA GLU A 48 5.74 -7.52 -21.50
C GLU A 48 7.12 -7.61 -20.84
N ASN A 49 7.94 -6.57 -20.99
CA ASN A 49 9.32 -6.51 -20.50
C ASN A 49 9.58 -5.32 -19.57
N SER A 50 8.57 -4.57 -19.18
CA SER A 50 8.70 -3.42 -18.31
C SER A 50 7.49 -3.27 -17.41
N VAL A 51 7.69 -2.60 -16.29
CA VAL A 51 6.62 -2.14 -15.41
C VAL A 51 6.78 -0.65 -15.19
N VAL A 52 5.69 0.08 -15.23
CA VAL A 52 5.65 1.51 -14.92
C VAL A 52 4.84 1.70 -13.65
N VAL A 53 5.44 2.35 -12.67
CA VAL A 53 4.81 2.71 -11.41
C VAL A 53 4.62 4.22 -11.39
N THR A 54 3.38 4.66 -11.16
CA THR A 54 3.08 6.09 -11.01
C THR A 54 2.52 6.37 -9.64
N SER A 55 2.89 7.51 -9.07
CA SER A 55 2.42 7.94 -7.75
C SER A 55 2.17 9.44 -7.73
N GLU A 56 1.11 9.85 -7.06
CA GLU A 56 0.75 11.24 -6.88
C GLU A 56 1.24 11.74 -5.52
N LEU A 57 2.14 12.71 -5.54
CA LEU A 57 2.82 13.29 -4.38
C LEU A 57 2.63 14.81 -4.32
N PRO A 58 1.39 15.31 -4.25
CA PRO A 58 1.15 16.74 -4.27
C PRO A 58 1.74 17.41 -3.03
N GLY A 59 2.53 18.46 -3.24
CA GLY A 59 3.17 19.24 -2.18
C GLY A 59 4.46 18.63 -1.63
N VAL A 60 5.00 17.59 -2.30
CA VAL A 60 6.32 17.02 -2.03
C VAL A 60 7.29 17.49 -3.12
N THR A 61 8.51 17.77 -2.77
CA THR A 61 9.59 18.09 -3.71
C THR A 61 10.39 16.86 -4.05
N ARG A 62 11.16 16.90 -5.14
CA ARG A 62 12.01 15.80 -5.56
C ARG A 62 12.97 15.33 -4.47
N ASP A 63 13.56 16.28 -3.74
CA ASP A 63 14.57 16.02 -2.72
C ASP A 63 13.97 15.40 -1.43
N GLU A 64 12.66 15.40 -1.31
CA GLU A 64 11.91 14.80 -0.19
C GLU A 64 11.42 13.37 -0.50
N VAL A 65 11.80 12.82 -1.67
CA VAL A 65 11.39 11.50 -2.14
C VAL A 65 12.58 10.58 -2.21
N ASP A 66 12.48 9.43 -1.55
CA ASP A 66 13.46 8.36 -1.58
C ASP A 66 12.89 7.14 -2.30
N LEU A 67 13.68 6.58 -3.22
CA LEU A 67 13.37 5.34 -3.92
C LEU A 67 14.41 4.29 -3.58
N ASN A 68 13.96 3.13 -3.17
CA ASN A 68 14.81 1.97 -2.93
C ASN A 68 14.24 0.76 -3.68
N LEU A 69 15.10 0.06 -4.38
CA LEU A 69 14.77 -1.17 -5.07
C LEU A 69 15.61 -2.30 -4.49
N GLN A 70 14.93 -3.33 -3.98
CA GLN A 70 15.55 -4.54 -3.49
C GLN A 70 14.88 -5.75 -4.13
N GLU A 71 15.63 -6.45 -4.97
CA GLU A 71 15.15 -7.59 -5.77
C GLU A 71 13.95 -7.21 -6.64
N ASP A 72 12.74 -7.53 -6.18
CA ASP A 72 11.46 -7.26 -6.83
C ASP A 72 10.53 -6.39 -5.97
N VAL A 73 11.07 -5.75 -4.92
CA VAL A 73 10.35 -4.82 -4.07
C VAL A 73 10.83 -3.39 -4.29
N LEU A 74 9.95 -2.55 -4.79
CA LEU A 74 10.16 -1.11 -4.89
C LEU A 74 9.60 -0.42 -3.65
N THR A 75 10.44 0.28 -2.91
CA THR A 75 10.02 1.08 -1.75
C THR A 75 10.10 2.56 -2.10
N LEU A 76 8.96 3.22 -1.98
CA LEU A 76 8.80 4.66 -2.12
C LEU A 76 8.67 5.27 -0.73
N GLY A 77 9.62 6.07 -0.32
CA GLY A 77 9.64 6.78 0.95
C GLY A 77 9.72 8.29 0.76
N GLY A 78 9.40 9.02 1.80
CA GLY A 78 9.55 10.47 1.79
C GLY A 78 8.86 11.16 2.96
N LYS A 79 8.85 12.48 2.88
CA LYS A 79 8.24 13.34 3.88
C LYS A 79 7.38 14.40 3.20
N ARG A 80 6.21 14.61 3.73
CA ARG A 80 5.30 15.68 3.29
C ARG A 80 5.06 16.63 4.44
N GLU A 81 5.56 17.83 4.34
CA GLU A 81 5.36 18.86 5.36
C GLU A 81 4.15 19.76 5.04
N PRO A 82 3.37 20.15 6.07
CA PRO A 82 2.36 21.20 5.88
C PRO A 82 3.09 22.51 5.59
N LYS A 83 2.51 23.35 4.73
CA LYS A 83 2.97 24.74 4.61
C LYS A 83 2.94 25.38 5.99
N ALA A 84 3.96 26.20 6.28
CA ALA A 84 4.08 26.91 7.55
C ALA A 84 2.74 27.57 7.92
N GLN A 85 2.28 27.28 9.13
CA GLN A 85 1.06 27.87 9.65
C GLN A 85 1.34 29.34 9.95
N GLN A 86 0.52 30.25 9.42
CA GLN A 86 0.62 31.66 9.76
C GLN A 86 0.21 31.86 11.21
N GLU A 87 0.84 32.82 11.89
CA GLU A 87 0.46 33.20 13.25
C GLU A 87 -1.03 33.60 13.26
N ASN A 88 -1.75 33.16 14.29
CA ASN A 88 -3.20 33.40 14.48
C ASN A 88 -4.15 32.64 13.52
N VAL A 89 -3.70 31.59 12.85
CA VAL A 89 -4.55 30.72 12.04
C VAL A 89 -4.63 29.33 12.66
N SER A 90 -5.84 28.81 12.86
CA SER A 90 -6.09 27.44 13.33
C SER A 90 -6.78 26.61 12.26
N TRP A 91 -6.46 25.31 12.24
CA TRP A 91 -7.12 24.37 11.35
C TRP A 91 -8.58 24.15 11.79
N GLN A 92 -9.50 24.33 10.88
CA GLN A 92 -10.89 23.95 11.09
C GLN A 92 -11.14 22.50 10.61
N ARG A 93 -10.47 22.07 9.52
CA ARG A 93 -10.55 20.72 8.96
C ARG A 93 -9.22 20.36 8.31
N ARG A 94 -8.78 19.14 8.56
CA ARG A 94 -7.55 18.58 8.03
C ARG A 94 -7.82 17.17 7.52
N GLU A 95 -7.94 17.00 6.22
CA GLU A 95 -8.25 15.73 5.57
C GLU A 95 -7.03 15.10 4.86
N ARG A 96 -5.97 15.89 4.63
CA ARG A 96 -4.74 15.41 4.02
C ARG A 96 -3.74 15.01 5.09
N ALA A 97 -3.14 13.82 4.92
CA ALA A 97 -2.07 13.36 5.79
C ALA A 97 -0.76 14.13 5.50
N TYR A 98 -0.02 14.41 6.56
CA TYR A 98 1.32 14.97 6.52
C TYR A 98 2.25 14.11 7.38
N GLY A 99 3.54 14.25 7.21
CA GLY A 99 4.57 13.50 7.90
C GLY A 99 5.32 12.57 6.96
N THR A 100 6.04 11.63 7.53
CA THR A 100 6.77 10.61 6.77
C THR A 100 5.83 9.56 6.21
N PHE A 101 6.11 9.12 5.01
CA PHE A 101 5.41 8.01 4.36
C PHE A 101 6.43 6.98 3.86
N SER A 102 6.02 5.74 3.81
CA SER A 102 6.78 4.66 3.19
C SER A 102 5.80 3.65 2.60
N ARG A 103 5.97 3.34 1.33
CA ARG A 103 5.15 2.38 0.63
C ARG A 103 5.99 1.39 -0.13
N ALA A 104 5.86 0.11 0.21
CA ALA A 104 6.49 -0.99 -0.50
C ALA A 104 5.53 -1.57 -1.54
N VAL A 105 6.05 -1.80 -2.73
CA VAL A 105 5.33 -2.34 -3.87
C VAL A 105 6.05 -3.59 -4.35
N GLN A 106 5.35 -4.72 -4.31
CA GLN A 106 5.83 -5.96 -4.91
C GLN A 106 5.67 -5.87 -6.43
N LEU A 107 6.78 -5.97 -7.15
CA LEU A 107 6.79 -6.00 -8.61
C LEU A 107 6.47 -7.41 -9.12
N PRO A 108 5.88 -7.56 -10.31
CA PRO A 108 5.48 -8.86 -10.84
C PRO A 108 6.67 -9.71 -11.32
N PHE A 109 7.86 -9.14 -11.42
CA PHE A 109 9.10 -9.81 -11.83
C PHE A 109 10.31 -9.04 -11.31
N ARG A 110 11.46 -9.68 -11.32
CA ARG A 110 12.74 -9.03 -11.00
C ARG A 110 13.10 -8.04 -12.08
N VAL A 111 13.58 -6.88 -11.66
CA VAL A 111 13.94 -5.77 -12.54
C VAL A 111 15.44 -5.54 -12.53
N ASP A 112 15.92 -4.96 -13.62
CA ASP A 112 17.32 -4.59 -13.78
C ASP A 112 17.55 -3.23 -13.09
N PRO A 113 18.33 -3.17 -12.00
CA PRO A 113 18.53 -1.92 -11.25
C PRO A 113 19.27 -0.86 -12.08
N ASP A 114 20.05 -1.27 -13.08
CA ASP A 114 20.77 -0.35 -13.97
C ASP A 114 19.86 0.25 -15.05
N LYS A 115 18.68 -0.30 -15.23
CA LYS A 115 17.67 0.13 -16.22
C LYS A 115 16.41 0.70 -15.59
N VAL A 116 16.54 1.38 -14.47
CA VAL A 116 15.47 2.10 -13.81
C VAL A 116 15.53 3.58 -14.18
N GLN A 117 14.41 4.12 -14.62
CA GLN A 117 14.26 5.54 -14.90
C GLN A 117 13.16 6.11 -14.03
N ALA A 118 13.45 7.16 -13.28
CA ALA A 118 12.47 7.87 -12.46
C ALA A 118 12.36 9.32 -12.94
N ARG A 119 11.12 9.79 -13.10
CA ARG A 119 10.80 11.15 -13.49
C ARG A 119 9.81 11.74 -12.46
N PHE A 120 10.11 12.94 -12.01
CA PHE A 120 9.22 13.66 -11.11
C PHE A 120 8.83 15.00 -11.72
N ASN A 121 7.54 15.18 -11.99
CA ASN A 121 7.03 16.38 -12.61
C ASN A 121 5.65 16.73 -12.05
N ASN A 122 5.46 18.00 -11.63
CA ASN A 122 4.18 18.50 -11.12
C ASN A 122 3.54 17.66 -10.02
N GLY A 123 4.36 17.09 -9.12
CA GLY A 123 3.89 16.23 -8.05
C GLY A 123 3.53 14.81 -8.48
N ILE A 124 3.81 14.43 -9.72
CA ILE A 124 3.63 13.06 -10.22
C ILE A 124 5.02 12.42 -10.35
N LEU A 125 5.18 11.30 -9.67
CA LEU A 125 6.35 10.45 -9.82
C LEU A 125 6.01 9.31 -10.77
N GLU A 126 6.82 9.15 -11.81
CA GLU A 126 6.76 8.06 -12.76
C GLU A 126 8.07 7.28 -12.71
N ILE A 127 7.99 5.98 -12.53
CA ILE A 127 9.14 5.07 -12.44
C ILE A 127 8.97 3.98 -13.47
N GLU A 128 9.85 3.93 -14.43
CA GLU A 128 9.92 2.86 -15.42
C GLU A 128 11.03 1.89 -15.04
N LEU A 129 10.68 0.61 -14.93
CA LEU A 129 11.57 -0.47 -14.53
C LEU A 129 11.55 -1.56 -15.60
N GLN A 130 12.72 -1.93 -16.09
CA GLN A 130 12.87 -2.96 -17.11
C GLN A 130 13.06 -4.33 -16.46
N ARG A 131 12.40 -5.36 -17.01
CA ARG A 131 12.57 -6.74 -16.60
C ARG A 131 14.02 -7.18 -16.80
N LEU A 132 14.56 -7.91 -15.83
CA LEU A 132 15.88 -8.51 -15.95
C LEU A 132 15.96 -9.41 -17.20
N GLU A 133 16.98 -9.25 -18.02
CA GLU A 133 17.11 -10.00 -19.29
C GLU A 133 17.12 -11.52 -19.09
N ALA A 134 17.71 -11.97 -17.99
CA ALA A 134 17.74 -13.40 -17.64
C ALA A 134 16.34 -13.99 -17.42
N ASP A 135 15.36 -13.14 -17.01
CA ASP A 135 14.00 -13.56 -16.68
C ASP A 135 12.99 -13.31 -17.82
N ARG A 136 13.48 -12.83 -18.98
CA ARG A 136 12.62 -12.65 -20.15
C ARG A 136 12.19 -14.00 -20.75
N PRO A 137 10.93 -14.15 -21.16
CA PRO A 137 10.49 -15.34 -21.89
C PRO A 137 11.33 -15.55 -23.15
N LYS A 138 11.90 -16.74 -23.31
CA LYS A 138 12.63 -17.13 -24.51
C LYS A 138 11.77 -18.05 -25.35
N LYS A 139 11.60 -17.72 -26.62
CA LYS A 139 10.96 -18.61 -27.59
C LYS A 139 11.87 -19.81 -27.86
N ILE A 140 11.37 -21.01 -27.63
CA ILE A 140 12.09 -22.25 -27.89
C ILE A 140 11.71 -22.72 -29.31
N GLU A 141 12.70 -22.88 -30.17
CA GLU A 141 12.51 -23.47 -31.48
C GLU A 141 12.47 -25.00 -31.37
N ILE A 142 11.40 -25.60 -31.86
CA ILE A 142 11.28 -27.05 -31.97
C ILE A 142 11.92 -27.44 -33.31
N ARG A 143 13.02 -28.18 -33.22
CA ARG A 143 13.63 -28.80 -34.41
C ARG A 143 12.98 -30.15 -34.66
N ALA A 144 12.50 -30.35 -35.87
CA ALA A 144 12.04 -31.65 -36.32
C ALA A 144 13.27 -32.60 -36.41
N ALA A 145 13.10 -33.80 -35.88
CA ALA A 145 14.13 -34.83 -35.99
C ALA A 145 14.18 -35.42 -37.41
#